data_94b5bbd7c2a9e7924ed727ef9e939193
#
_entry.id   94b5bbd7c2a9e7924ed727ef9e939193
#
_cell.length_a   1.000
_cell.length_b   1.000
_cell.length_c   1.000
_cell.angle_alpha   90.00
_cell.angle_beta   90.00
_cell.angle_gamma   90.00
#
_symmetry.space_group_name_H-M   'P 1'
#
loop_
_entity.id
_entity.type
_entity.pdbx_description
1 polymer ?
#
loop_
_entity_poly.entity_id
_entity_poly.type
_entity_poly.pdbx_seq_one_letter_code
_entity_poly.pdbx_strand_id
1 'polypeptide(L)'
;MKFCKAIRVFMSFLLIAVIAVSPACTLSETSRETMRFPLTGVEIDFPPASELFGSLELTSDIDLAPGVRFAEVYYIGAPKEMGLSLYRPDRVYTEEENQLLHSTCVSLLQIVCMDNGKTINHMPSDHRDFLNLKNFRELGSYEDHNFYISWLPEGYESAGMLSAEAKEEIESLVQSCMEPDRIRVFKPGEVSSVPIEFETTDLDGNPVQSGDLFGKNTLTMVNVWTTWCGACVYELPSLQSLSARISKKNVAVVGIVMDIQSPEDSETIRNAKQLIADADVQYMNLIPWDGILDMLPAYAFPTTYFIDSNGQLVGEPVTSAMSSYAYESIIKERLAVLVQGN
;
A
#
# COMPACT_ATOMS: atom_id res chain seq x y z
N MET A 1 43.27 -78.51 -34.74
CA MET A 1 43.70 -79.30 -33.56
C MET A 1 43.60 -78.34 -32.32
N LYS A 2 42.81 -78.76 -31.34
CA LYS A 2 42.81 -78.45 -29.92
C LYS A 2 42.45 -76.98 -29.57
N PHE A 3 41.20 -76.70 -29.15
CA PHE A 3 40.68 -76.61 -27.77
C PHE A 3 41.43 -75.59 -26.90
N CYS A 4 40.76 -74.53 -26.51
CA CYS A 4 40.56 -74.25 -25.10
C CYS A 4 39.32 -73.34 -24.86
N LYS A 5 38.58 -73.73 -23.83
CA LYS A 5 37.27 -73.34 -23.37
C LYS A 5 37.21 -71.89 -22.83
N ALA A 6 36.18 -71.28 -23.17
CA ALA A 6 35.19 -70.58 -22.35
C ALA A 6 35.57 -70.07 -20.92
N ILE A 7 35.42 -68.81 -20.67
CA ILE A 7 34.81 -68.29 -19.45
C ILE A 7 33.97 -67.11 -19.88
N ARG A 8 32.62 -67.25 -19.77
CA ARG A 8 31.68 -66.22 -19.86
C ARG A 8 31.68 -65.46 -18.51
N VAL A 9 32.15 -64.22 -18.51
CA VAL A 9 31.88 -63.27 -17.40
C VAL A 9 30.79 -62.36 -17.89
N PHE A 10 29.63 -62.52 -17.28
CA PHE A 10 28.54 -61.64 -17.40
C PHE A 10 28.95 -60.33 -16.73
N MET A 11 29.34 -59.32 -17.48
CA MET A 11 29.32 -57.90 -17.00
C MET A 11 28.01 -57.30 -17.37
N SER A 12 27.14 -57.24 -16.37
CA SER A 12 25.96 -56.39 -16.40
C SER A 12 26.39 -54.94 -16.53
N PHE A 13 26.23 -54.37 -17.69
CA PHE A 13 26.28 -52.93 -17.85
C PHE A 13 25.04 -52.33 -17.17
N LEU A 14 25.25 -51.83 -15.96
CA LEU A 14 24.29 -50.92 -15.30
C LEU A 14 24.37 -49.62 -16.08
N LEU A 15 23.39 -49.40 -16.95
CA LEU A 15 23.16 -48.08 -17.58
C LEU A 15 22.67 -47.15 -16.50
N ILE A 16 23.56 -46.41 -15.86
CA ILE A 16 23.20 -45.28 -15.04
C ILE A 16 22.73 -44.19 -16.01
N ALA A 17 21.40 -44.09 -16.19
CA ALA A 17 20.81 -42.92 -16.77
C ALA A 17 21.06 -41.76 -15.81
N VAL A 18 22.07 -40.97 -16.11
CA VAL A 18 22.22 -39.63 -15.51
C VAL A 18 21.05 -38.81 -16.05
N ILE A 19 19.96 -38.80 -15.31
CA ILE A 19 18.94 -37.80 -15.47
C ILE A 19 19.63 -36.50 -15.07
N ALA A 20 20.01 -35.70 -16.06
CA ALA A 20 20.35 -34.31 -15.84
C ALA A 20 19.07 -33.67 -15.31
N VAL A 21 18.94 -33.63 -14.01
CA VAL A 21 18.01 -32.71 -13.35
C VAL A 21 18.59 -31.34 -13.64
N SER A 22 18.00 -30.66 -14.63
CA SER A 22 18.14 -29.22 -14.73
C SER A 22 17.81 -28.70 -13.34
N PRO A 23 18.61 -27.84 -12.75
CA PRO A 23 18.16 -27.15 -11.57
C PRO A 23 16.93 -26.34 -11.99
N ALA A 24 15.74 -26.89 -11.77
CA ALA A 24 14.57 -26.07 -11.63
C ALA A 24 14.97 -25.03 -10.59
N CYS A 25 15.01 -23.80 -10.99
CA CYS A 25 15.20 -22.67 -10.11
C CYS A 25 14.06 -22.78 -9.09
N THR A 26 14.33 -23.47 -7.97
CA THR A 26 13.50 -23.40 -6.80
C THR A 26 13.70 -21.98 -6.30
N LEU A 27 12.82 -21.07 -6.73
CA LEU A 27 12.64 -19.79 -6.06
C LEU A 27 12.46 -20.14 -4.58
N SER A 28 13.39 -19.72 -3.78
CA SER A 28 13.39 -19.93 -2.34
C SER A 28 12.10 -19.31 -1.81
N GLU A 29 11.35 -20.04 -0.99
CA GLU A 29 10.10 -19.59 -0.34
C GLU A 29 10.30 -18.37 0.61
N THR A 30 11.45 -17.76 0.63
CA THR A 30 11.90 -16.89 1.73
C THR A 30 11.90 -15.39 1.46
N SER A 31 11.36 -14.91 0.34
CA SER A 31 11.27 -13.47 0.12
C SER A 31 10.08 -13.10 -0.78
N ARG A 32 8.92 -13.05 -0.18
CA ARG A 32 7.73 -12.45 -0.80
C ARG A 32 7.48 -11.11 -0.14
N GLU A 33 7.12 -10.13 -0.92
CA GLU A 33 6.68 -8.84 -0.44
C GLU A 33 5.16 -8.77 -0.59
N THR A 34 4.44 -8.71 0.54
CA THR A 34 2.98 -8.66 0.52
C THR A 34 2.53 -7.21 0.45
N MET A 35 1.84 -6.87 -0.63
CA MET A 35 1.18 -5.57 -0.76
C MET A 35 -0.27 -5.71 -0.29
N ARG A 36 -0.66 -4.90 0.69
CA ARG A 36 -1.98 -4.95 1.31
C ARG A 36 -2.81 -3.72 0.94
N PHE A 37 -4.08 -3.94 0.62
CA PHE A 37 -5.08 -2.94 0.25
C PHE A 37 -6.21 -2.97 1.29
N PRO A 38 -6.05 -2.30 2.44
CA PRO A 38 -6.96 -2.46 3.56
C PRO A 38 -8.36 -1.94 3.28
N LEU A 39 -8.53 -0.82 2.58
CA LEU A 39 -9.86 -0.31 2.24
C LEU A 39 -10.59 -1.24 1.27
N THR A 40 -9.87 -1.72 0.25
CA THR A 40 -10.42 -2.64 -0.75
C THR A 40 -10.59 -4.06 -0.19
N GLY A 41 -9.82 -4.46 0.81
CA GLY A 41 -9.90 -5.79 1.44
C GLY A 41 -9.18 -6.88 0.65
N VAL A 42 -8.03 -6.57 0.06
CA VAL A 42 -7.22 -7.52 -0.71
C VAL A 42 -5.75 -7.41 -0.31
N GLU A 43 -5.04 -8.52 -0.34
CA GLU A 43 -3.58 -8.55 -0.28
C GLU A 43 -3.01 -9.43 -1.39
N ILE A 44 -1.87 -9.03 -1.92
CA ILE A 44 -1.19 -9.68 -3.05
C ILE A 44 0.27 -9.87 -2.72
N ASP A 45 0.77 -11.09 -2.92
CA ASP A 45 2.19 -11.41 -2.79
C ASP A 45 2.90 -11.17 -4.12
N PHE A 46 3.84 -10.23 -4.12
CA PHE A 46 4.74 -9.93 -5.21
C PHE A 46 6.13 -10.55 -4.97
N PRO A 47 6.96 -10.70 -6.02
CA PRO A 47 8.39 -10.87 -5.86
C PRO A 47 9.00 -9.69 -5.09
N PRO A 48 10.12 -9.89 -4.35
CA PRO A 48 10.76 -8.79 -3.64
C PRO A 48 11.19 -7.68 -4.59
N ALA A 49 11.03 -6.44 -4.16
CA ALA A 49 11.46 -5.27 -4.96
C ALA A 49 12.94 -5.34 -5.37
N SER A 50 13.80 -6.00 -4.56
CA SER A 50 15.21 -6.21 -4.89
C SER A 50 15.46 -7.08 -6.13
N GLU A 51 14.50 -7.92 -6.52
CA GLU A 51 14.59 -8.83 -7.66
C GLU A 51 14.03 -8.23 -8.94
N LEU A 52 13.37 -7.07 -8.87
CA LEU A 52 12.74 -6.43 -10.02
C LEU A 52 13.71 -5.52 -10.77
N PHE A 53 13.59 -5.48 -12.09
CA PHE A 53 14.23 -4.49 -12.95
C PHE A 53 13.61 -3.11 -12.76
N GLY A 54 12.28 -3.02 -12.85
CA GLY A 54 11.49 -1.84 -12.60
C GLY A 54 11.05 -1.70 -11.15
N SER A 55 10.02 -0.90 -10.90
CA SER A 55 9.42 -0.73 -9.58
C SER A 55 7.90 -0.92 -9.62
N LEU A 56 7.36 -1.43 -8.50
CA LEU A 56 5.93 -1.52 -8.26
C LEU A 56 5.52 -0.37 -7.34
N GLU A 57 4.43 0.28 -7.67
CA GLU A 57 3.87 1.35 -6.86
C GLU A 57 2.37 1.16 -6.64
N LEU A 58 1.97 1.22 -5.39
CA LEU A 58 0.57 1.32 -5.01
C LEU A 58 0.15 2.79 -5.11
N THR A 59 -0.83 3.08 -5.96
CA THR A 59 -1.24 4.45 -6.22
C THR A 59 -2.61 4.78 -5.65
N SER A 60 -3.43 3.77 -5.40
CA SER A 60 -4.79 3.97 -4.93
C SER A 60 -5.26 2.80 -4.06
N ASP A 61 -5.85 3.11 -2.93
CA ASP A 61 -6.75 2.25 -2.15
C ASP A 61 -7.81 3.17 -1.55
N ILE A 62 -8.92 3.38 -2.27
CA ILE A 62 -9.88 4.46 -2.05
C ILE A 62 -11.32 4.00 -2.18
N ASP A 63 -12.23 4.76 -1.57
CA ASP A 63 -13.66 4.72 -1.90
C ASP A 63 -13.89 5.47 -3.22
N LEU A 64 -14.11 4.72 -4.29
CA LEU A 64 -14.33 5.29 -5.63
C LEU A 64 -15.74 5.88 -5.76
N ALA A 65 -16.72 5.20 -5.19
CA ALA A 65 -18.13 5.62 -5.16
C ALA A 65 -18.84 4.91 -3.98
N PRO A 66 -20.05 5.32 -3.58
CA PRO A 66 -20.78 4.64 -2.52
C PRO A 66 -20.95 3.14 -2.77
N GLY A 67 -20.28 2.32 -1.96
CA GLY A 67 -20.25 0.86 -2.06
C GLY A 67 -19.38 0.32 -3.19
N VAL A 68 -18.40 1.11 -3.65
CA VAL A 68 -17.38 0.71 -4.63
C VAL A 68 -16.02 1.14 -4.13
N ARG A 69 -15.16 0.20 -3.76
CA ARG A 69 -13.78 0.44 -3.37
C ARG A 69 -12.84 0.02 -4.48
N PHE A 70 -11.75 0.74 -4.62
CA PHE A 70 -10.83 0.58 -5.73
C PHE A 70 -9.40 0.70 -5.26
N ALA A 71 -8.57 -0.23 -5.73
CA ALA A 71 -7.12 -0.16 -5.57
C ALA A 71 -6.42 -0.37 -6.89
N GLU A 72 -5.26 0.21 -7.06
CA GLU A 72 -4.48 0.13 -8.29
C GLU A 72 -2.99 0.04 -8.01
N VAL A 73 -2.33 -0.86 -8.73
CA VAL A 73 -0.88 -1.04 -8.71
C VAL A 73 -0.34 -0.65 -10.08
N TYR A 74 0.65 0.25 -10.08
CA TYR A 74 1.43 0.58 -11.26
C TYR A 74 2.77 -0.13 -11.26
N TYR A 75 3.24 -0.41 -12.46
CA TYR A 75 4.61 -0.81 -12.73
C TYR A 75 5.32 0.29 -13.51
N ILE A 76 6.50 0.67 -13.06
CA ILE A 76 7.37 1.62 -13.75
C ILE A 76 8.50 0.83 -14.39
N GLY A 77 8.48 0.72 -15.72
CA GLY A 77 9.42 -0.08 -16.51
C GLY A 77 10.76 0.63 -16.79
N ALA A 78 11.17 1.53 -15.91
CA ALA A 78 12.50 2.14 -15.90
C ALA A 78 13.38 1.45 -14.85
N PRO A 79 14.73 1.39 -15.06
CA PRO A 79 15.62 0.83 -14.04
C PRO A 79 15.41 1.49 -12.68
N LYS A 80 15.19 0.69 -11.64
CA LYS A 80 14.89 1.19 -10.29
C LYS A 80 15.97 2.11 -9.72
N GLU A 81 17.23 1.94 -10.15
CA GLU A 81 18.35 2.78 -9.77
C GLU A 81 18.19 4.25 -10.21
N MET A 82 17.32 4.51 -11.18
CA MET A 82 16.94 5.87 -11.58
C MET A 82 16.07 6.57 -10.54
N GLY A 83 15.46 5.81 -9.62
CA GLY A 83 14.62 6.32 -8.55
C GLY A 83 13.38 7.06 -9.07
N LEU A 84 12.86 6.68 -10.24
CA LEU A 84 11.60 7.20 -10.76
C LEU A 84 10.44 6.62 -9.97
N SER A 85 9.51 7.48 -9.57
CA SER A 85 8.33 7.11 -8.79
C SER A 85 7.18 8.05 -9.13
N LEU A 86 5.97 7.53 -9.16
CA LEU A 86 4.76 8.36 -9.27
C LEU A 86 4.52 9.18 -8.00
N TYR A 87 5.17 8.77 -6.93
CA TYR A 87 4.93 9.27 -5.58
C TYR A 87 6.21 9.82 -4.92
N ARG A 88 6.83 10.81 -5.54
CA ARG A 88 8.02 11.51 -5.02
C ARG A 88 7.77 13.02 -5.02
N PRO A 89 7.00 13.54 -4.06
CA PRO A 89 6.71 14.98 -3.96
C PRO A 89 7.94 15.83 -3.62
N ASP A 90 8.96 15.20 -3.06
CA ASP A 90 10.23 15.79 -2.66
C ASP A 90 11.20 16.02 -3.81
N ARG A 91 10.92 15.44 -4.99
CA ARG A 91 11.79 15.50 -6.15
C ARG A 91 11.11 16.15 -7.35
N VAL A 92 11.77 17.17 -7.88
CA VAL A 92 11.41 17.73 -9.18
C VAL A 92 12.14 16.93 -10.25
N TYR A 93 11.39 16.23 -11.09
CA TYR A 93 11.95 15.51 -12.23
C TYR A 93 12.28 16.47 -13.37
N THR A 94 13.37 16.18 -14.09
CA THR A 94 13.66 16.82 -15.37
C THR A 94 12.59 16.45 -16.39
N GLU A 95 12.51 17.21 -17.49
CA GLU A 95 11.56 16.89 -18.59
C GLU A 95 11.80 15.48 -19.15
N GLU A 96 13.07 15.07 -19.27
CA GLU A 96 13.44 13.72 -19.73
C GLU A 96 13.00 12.62 -18.76
N GLU A 97 13.19 12.83 -17.46
CA GLU A 97 12.75 11.91 -16.42
C GLU A 97 11.22 11.81 -16.37
N ASN A 98 10.51 12.94 -16.47
CA ASN A 98 9.04 12.95 -16.55
C ASN A 98 8.54 12.20 -17.79
N GLN A 99 9.17 12.43 -18.92
CA GLN A 99 8.82 11.75 -20.16
C GLN A 99 9.07 10.24 -20.06
N LEU A 100 10.18 9.83 -19.45
CA LEU A 100 10.49 8.43 -19.20
C LEU A 100 9.48 7.80 -18.24
N LEU A 101 9.18 8.47 -17.13
CA LEU A 101 8.17 8.01 -16.15
C LEU A 101 6.82 7.77 -16.84
N HIS A 102 6.28 8.76 -17.55
CA HIS A 102 4.99 8.64 -18.24
C HIS A 102 5.00 7.59 -19.35
N SER A 103 6.12 7.40 -20.04
CA SER A 103 6.21 6.45 -21.17
C SER A 103 6.45 5.00 -20.74
N THR A 104 6.91 4.76 -19.51
CA THR A 104 7.19 3.43 -18.98
C THR A 104 6.25 3.00 -17.86
N CYS A 105 5.36 3.89 -17.41
CA CYS A 105 4.37 3.60 -16.38
C CYS A 105 3.19 2.83 -16.95
N VAL A 106 2.86 1.70 -16.35
CA VAL A 106 1.76 0.82 -16.77
C VAL A 106 0.88 0.48 -15.57
N SER A 107 -0.45 0.66 -15.70
CA SER A 107 -1.40 0.10 -14.74
C SER A 107 -1.32 -1.42 -14.79
N LEU A 108 -0.69 -2.02 -13.80
CA LEU A 108 -0.43 -3.46 -13.75
C LEU A 108 -1.67 -4.23 -13.33
N LEU A 109 -2.26 -3.83 -12.19
CA LEU A 109 -3.42 -4.46 -11.57
C LEU A 109 -4.40 -3.40 -11.10
N GLN A 110 -5.69 -3.67 -11.31
CA GLN A 110 -6.80 -2.90 -10.76
C GLN A 110 -7.72 -3.83 -9.97
N ILE A 111 -8.07 -3.45 -8.77
CA ILE A 111 -8.87 -4.26 -7.85
C ILE A 111 -10.12 -3.48 -7.50
N VAL A 112 -11.26 -4.16 -7.52
CA VAL A 112 -12.55 -3.57 -7.14
C VAL A 112 -13.21 -4.44 -6.09
N CYS A 113 -13.67 -3.82 -5.02
CA CYS A 113 -14.59 -4.41 -4.06
C CYS A 113 -15.96 -3.75 -4.19
N MET A 114 -17.01 -4.58 -4.30
CA MET A 114 -18.41 -4.15 -4.39
C MET A 114 -19.14 -4.55 -3.11
N ASP A 115 -19.68 -3.57 -2.39
CA ASP A 115 -20.38 -3.77 -1.13
C ASP A 115 -21.83 -4.25 -1.31
N ASN A 116 -22.42 -4.76 -0.24
CA ASN A 116 -23.85 -5.13 -0.15
C ASN A 116 -24.32 -6.14 -1.18
N GLY A 117 -23.46 -7.14 -1.48
CA GLY A 117 -23.77 -8.19 -2.46
C GLY A 117 -23.89 -7.70 -3.90
N LYS A 118 -23.52 -6.45 -4.17
CA LYS A 118 -23.48 -5.92 -5.54
C LYS A 118 -22.40 -6.61 -6.35
N THR A 119 -22.63 -6.70 -7.64
CA THR A 119 -21.65 -7.22 -8.61
C THR A 119 -21.09 -6.07 -9.45
N ILE A 120 -20.01 -6.33 -10.19
CA ILE A 120 -19.41 -5.39 -11.11
C ILE A 120 -20.40 -4.75 -12.10
N ASN A 121 -21.51 -5.43 -12.40
CA ASN A 121 -22.57 -4.91 -13.24
C ASN A 121 -23.33 -3.72 -12.63
N HIS A 122 -23.23 -3.54 -11.32
CA HIS A 122 -23.83 -2.42 -10.59
C HIS A 122 -22.89 -1.21 -10.49
N MET A 123 -21.66 -1.34 -10.99
CA MET A 123 -20.72 -0.24 -11.02
C MET A 123 -21.24 0.89 -11.92
N PRO A 124 -21.15 2.16 -11.49
CA PRO A 124 -21.52 3.30 -12.31
C PRO A 124 -20.78 3.30 -13.65
N SER A 125 -21.47 3.68 -14.74
CA SER A 125 -20.92 3.58 -16.11
C SER A 125 -19.68 4.43 -16.32
N ASP A 126 -19.61 5.59 -15.69
CA ASP A 126 -18.47 6.52 -15.70
C ASP A 126 -17.23 5.97 -15.01
N HIS A 127 -17.37 4.96 -14.13
CA HIS A 127 -16.25 4.30 -13.47
C HIS A 127 -15.84 2.99 -14.16
N ARG A 128 -16.70 2.41 -15.01
CA ARG A 128 -16.35 1.20 -15.76
C ARG A 128 -15.27 1.42 -16.81
N ASP A 129 -15.20 2.63 -17.35
CA ASP A 129 -14.22 2.97 -18.39
C ASP A 129 -12.79 2.99 -17.84
N PHE A 130 -12.62 3.06 -16.52
CA PHE A 130 -11.32 2.95 -15.87
C PHE A 130 -10.81 1.52 -15.74
N LEU A 131 -11.72 0.54 -15.80
CA LEU A 131 -11.36 -0.87 -15.65
C LEU A 131 -11.00 -1.49 -16.99
N ASN A 132 -9.91 -2.23 -16.99
CA ASN A 132 -9.61 -3.10 -18.12
C ASN A 132 -10.47 -4.36 -18.06
N LEU A 133 -11.68 -4.28 -18.60
CA LEU A 133 -12.62 -5.41 -18.59
C LEU A 133 -12.24 -6.56 -19.54
N LYS A 134 -11.17 -6.44 -20.32
CA LYS A 134 -10.71 -7.51 -21.23
C LYS A 134 -9.96 -8.60 -20.49
N ASN A 135 -9.11 -8.21 -19.56
CA ASN A 135 -8.38 -9.11 -18.66
C ASN A 135 -8.98 -8.98 -17.27
N PHE A 136 -10.01 -9.74 -16.98
CA PHE A 136 -10.82 -9.57 -15.78
C PHE A 136 -11.23 -10.92 -15.21
N ARG A 137 -11.24 -11.04 -13.89
CA ARG A 137 -11.83 -12.18 -13.18
C ARG A 137 -12.41 -11.78 -11.84
N GLU A 138 -13.35 -12.56 -11.35
CA GLU A 138 -13.79 -12.55 -9.97
C GLU A 138 -12.75 -13.22 -9.08
N LEU A 139 -12.41 -12.59 -7.96
CA LEU A 139 -11.52 -13.15 -6.93
C LEU A 139 -12.27 -13.97 -5.89
N GLY A 140 -13.60 -13.75 -5.78
CA GLY A 140 -14.45 -14.36 -4.77
C GLY A 140 -15.21 -13.33 -3.95
N SER A 141 -15.71 -13.77 -2.79
CA SER A 141 -16.48 -12.93 -1.88
C SER A 141 -16.02 -13.11 -0.43
N TYR A 142 -16.20 -12.07 0.36
CA TYR A 142 -16.08 -12.09 1.80
C TYR A 142 -17.33 -11.43 2.40
N GLU A 143 -18.12 -12.20 3.18
CA GLU A 143 -19.43 -11.77 3.65
C GLU A 143 -20.32 -11.28 2.49
N ASP A 144 -20.75 -10.01 2.49
CA ASP A 144 -21.55 -9.37 1.44
C ASP A 144 -20.73 -8.52 0.45
N HIS A 145 -19.41 -8.73 0.44
CA HIS A 145 -18.48 -8.03 -0.45
C HIS A 145 -18.01 -8.95 -1.58
N ASN A 146 -18.05 -8.47 -2.81
CA ASN A 146 -17.57 -9.18 -4.01
C ASN A 146 -16.34 -8.52 -4.57
N PHE A 147 -15.30 -9.31 -4.85
CA PHE A 147 -13.98 -8.84 -5.25
C PHE A 147 -13.66 -9.21 -6.70
N TYR A 148 -13.08 -8.28 -7.40
CA TYR A 148 -12.73 -8.41 -8.80
C TYR A 148 -11.32 -7.85 -9.02
N ILE A 149 -10.61 -8.46 -9.99
CA ILE A 149 -9.31 -7.97 -10.44
C ILE A 149 -9.31 -7.86 -11.96
N SER A 150 -8.73 -6.80 -12.47
CA SER A 150 -8.36 -6.65 -13.86
C SER A 150 -6.86 -6.34 -13.98
N TRP A 151 -6.28 -6.65 -15.11
CA TRP A 151 -4.85 -6.46 -15.34
C TRP A 151 -4.55 -6.10 -16.78
N LEU A 152 -3.47 -5.37 -16.98
CA LEU A 152 -2.91 -4.93 -18.25
C LEU A 152 -3.95 -4.38 -19.24
N PRO A 153 -4.05 -3.05 -19.39
CA PRO A 153 -4.96 -2.43 -20.34
C PRO A 153 -4.64 -2.86 -21.78
N GLU A 154 -5.63 -2.79 -22.65
CA GLU A 154 -5.43 -3.08 -24.08
C GLU A 154 -4.37 -2.14 -24.67
N GLY A 155 -3.39 -2.73 -25.34
CA GLY A 155 -2.32 -1.97 -25.99
C GLY A 155 -1.20 -1.49 -25.06
N TYR A 156 -1.10 -1.99 -23.83
CA TYR A 156 0.01 -1.66 -22.93
C TYR A 156 1.38 -1.91 -23.59
N GLU A 157 1.49 -2.93 -24.45
CA GLU A 157 2.72 -3.29 -25.19
C GLU A 157 3.17 -2.18 -26.16
N SER A 158 2.24 -1.37 -26.62
CA SER A 158 2.49 -0.23 -27.52
C SER A 158 2.54 1.10 -26.77
N ALA A 159 2.21 1.11 -25.47
CA ALA A 159 2.31 2.29 -24.64
C ALA A 159 3.77 2.57 -24.32
N GLY A 160 4.33 3.58 -24.96
CA GLY A 160 5.61 4.15 -24.60
C GLY A 160 6.85 3.34 -24.99
N MET A 161 7.94 3.59 -24.26
CA MET A 161 9.27 3.08 -24.54
C MET A 161 9.67 1.93 -23.59
N LEU A 162 8.74 1.00 -23.32
CA LEU A 162 9.08 -0.17 -22.50
C LEU A 162 10.19 -0.99 -23.18
N SER A 163 11.24 -1.26 -22.43
CA SER A 163 12.32 -2.16 -22.87
C SER A 163 11.82 -3.60 -22.97
N ALA A 164 12.62 -4.47 -23.60
CA ALA A 164 12.28 -5.90 -23.68
C ALA A 164 12.27 -6.54 -22.27
N GLU A 165 13.20 -6.15 -21.44
CA GLU A 165 13.32 -6.60 -20.04
C GLU A 165 12.08 -6.20 -19.24
N ALA A 166 11.62 -4.94 -19.36
CA ALA A 166 10.42 -4.46 -18.68
C ALA A 166 9.17 -5.20 -19.12
N LYS A 167 9.02 -5.51 -20.42
CA LYS A 167 7.89 -6.29 -20.93
C LYS A 167 7.87 -7.71 -20.40
N GLU A 168 9.02 -8.39 -20.42
CA GLU A 168 9.15 -9.75 -19.88
C GLU A 168 8.84 -9.77 -18.37
N GLU A 169 9.29 -8.76 -17.64
CA GLU A 169 9.00 -8.63 -16.21
C GLU A 169 7.51 -8.40 -15.95
N ILE A 170 6.84 -7.51 -16.69
CA ILE A 170 5.38 -7.28 -16.59
C ILE A 170 4.60 -8.58 -16.77
N GLU A 171 4.92 -9.36 -17.81
CA GLU A 171 4.27 -10.63 -18.08
C GLU A 171 4.51 -11.64 -16.95
N SER A 172 5.73 -11.73 -16.46
CA SER A 172 6.11 -12.59 -15.33
C SER A 172 5.39 -12.20 -14.04
N LEU A 173 5.31 -10.90 -13.74
CA LEU A 173 4.61 -10.37 -12.56
C LEU A 173 3.13 -10.72 -12.59
N VAL A 174 2.46 -10.47 -13.72
CA VAL A 174 1.04 -10.80 -13.86
C VAL A 174 0.82 -12.30 -13.70
N GLN A 175 1.63 -13.12 -14.35
CA GLN A 175 1.53 -14.58 -14.23
C GLN A 175 1.73 -15.03 -12.77
N SER A 176 2.73 -14.51 -12.10
CA SER A 176 3.02 -14.83 -10.70
C SER A 176 1.87 -14.40 -9.77
N CYS A 177 1.36 -13.17 -9.89
CA CYS A 177 0.26 -12.69 -9.08
C CYS A 177 -1.04 -13.46 -9.28
N MET A 178 -1.24 -14.08 -10.47
CA MET A 178 -2.46 -14.83 -10.77
C MET A 178 -2.41 -16.30 -10.34
N GLU A 179 -1.29 -16.76 -9.78
CA GLU A 179 -1.21 -18.09 -9.17
C GLU A 179 -2.16 -18.23 -7.98
N PRO A 180 -2.67 -19.44 -7.72
CA PRO A 180 -3.43 -19.72 -6.50
C PRO A 180 -2.63 -19.32 -5.27
N ASP A 181 -3.31 -18.82 -4.26
CA ASP A 181 -2.74 -18.41 -2.96
C ASP A 181 -1.87 -17.15 -2.95
N ARG A 182 -1.72 -16.47 -4.10
CA ARG A 182 -1.02 -15.19 -4.17
C ARG A 182 -1.90 -13.99 -3.86
N ILE A 183 -3.20 -14.13 -4.10
CA ILE A 183 -4.18 -13.10 -3.83
C ILE A 183 -5.13 -13.62 -2.76
N ARG A 184 -5.29 -12.87 -1.69
CA ARG A 184 -6.18 -13.17 -0.58
C ARG A 184 -7.17 -12.03 -0.39
N VAL A 185 -8.43 -12.36 -0.17
CA VAL A 185 -9.47 -11.39 0.18
C VAL A 185 -9.76 -11.47 1.67
N PHE A 186 -10.02 -10.32 2.29
CA PHE A 186 -10.36 -10.20 3.70
C PHE A 186 -11.43 -9.13 3.87
N LYS A 187 -11.85 -8.86 5.09
CA LYS A 187 -12.88 -7.86 5.35
C LYS A 187 -12.42 -6.47 4.91
N PRO A 188 -13.10 -5.82 3.96
CA PRO A 188 -12.76 -4.47 3.54
C PRO A 188 -12.80 -3.50 4.72
N GLY A 189 -11.82 -2.60 4.78
CA GLY A 189 -11.65 -1.69 5.92
C GLY A 189 -11.06 -2.36 7.17
N GLU A 190 -10.74 -3.66 7.12
CA GLU A 190 -10.03 -4.34 8.19
C GLU A 190 -8.57 -3.93 8.18
N VAL A 191 -8.26 -2.86 8.89
CA VAL A 191 -6.90 -2.45 9.16
C VAL A 191 -6.26 -3.45 10.12
N SER A 192 -4.97 -3.70 9.94
CA SER A 192 -4.19 -4.70 10.68
C SER A 192 -4.63 -4.88 12.14
N SER A 193 -4.86 -6.13 12.55
CA SER A 193 -5.06 -6.48 13.97
C SER A 193 -3.77 -6.42 14.79
N VAL A 194 -2.64 -6.09 14.15
CA VAL A 194 -1.35 -5.90 14.81
C VAL A 194 -1.31 -4.47 15.38
N PRO A 195 -0.94 -4.28 16.64
CA PRO A 195 -0.77 -2.95 17.20
C PRO A 195 0.22 -2.11 16.38
N ILE A 196 -0.08 -0.83 16.23
CA ILE A 196 0.82 0.14 15.62
C ILE A 196 1.97 0.42 16.58
N GLU A 197 3.14 -0.11 16.27
CA GLU A 197 4.35 0.04 17.06
C GLU A 197 5.44 0.75 16.26
N PHE A 198 5.96 1.84 16.80
CA PHE A 198 7.03 2.61 16.17
C PHE A 198 7.86 3.40 17.17
N GLU A 199 9.04 3.78 16.72
CA GLU A 199 9.87 4.82 17.31
C GLU A 199 10.19 5.86 16.25
N THR A 200 10.00 7.13 16.57
CA THR A 200 10.30 8.27 15.69
C THR A 200 10.63 9.51 16.49
N THR A 201 10.65 10.68 15.86
CA THR A 201 10.77 11.97 16.52
C THR A 201 9.61 12.88 16.11
N ASP A 202 9.34 13.88 16.98
CA ASP A 202 8.56 15.03 16.55
C ASP A 202 9.39 15.96 15.64
N LEU A 203 8.77 17.02 15.14
CA LEU A 203 9.46 17.98 14.27
C LEU A 203 10.57 18.78 14.98
N ASP A 204 10.65 18.74 16.31
CA ASP A 204 11.71 19.38 17.11
C ASP A 204 12.85 18.40 17.44
N GLY A 205 12.74 17.15 16.99
CA GLY A 205 13.75 16.09 17.22
C GLY A 205 13.59 15.39 18.57
N ASN A 206 12.49 15.60 19.29
CA ASN A 206 12.24 14.87 20.53
C ASN A 206 11.78 13.45 20.21
N PRO A 207 12.33 12.41 20.88
CA PRO A 207 11.96 11.03 20.64
C PRO A 207 10.52 10.75 21.04
N VAL A 208 9.81 9.98 20.21
CA VAL A 208 8.43 9.56 20.43
C VAL A 208 8.31 8.07 20.22
N GLN A 209 7.73 7.37 21.19
CA GLN A 209 7.39 5.95 21.13
C GLN A 209 5.87 5.78 21.06
N SER A 210 5.40 4.88 20.22
CA SER A 210 3.96 4.62 20.02
C SER A 210 3.23 4.27 21.31
N GLY A 211 3.81 3.44 22.16
CA GLY A 211 3.24 3.04 23.44
C GLY A 211 3.01 4.22 24.41
N ASP A 212 3.95 5.17 24.45
CA ASP A 212 3.83 6.39 25.24
C ASP A 212 2.82 7.38 24.64
N LEU A 213 2.70 7.38 23.34
CA LEU A 213 1.78 8.26 22.61
C LEU A 213 0.33 7.79 22.76
N PHE A 214 0.06 6.53 22.48
CA PHE A 214 -1.29 5.97 22.49
C PHE A 214 -1.77 5.67 23.91
N GLY A 215 -0.92 5.11 24.76
CA GLY A 215 -1.27 4.68 26.12
C GLY A 215 -1.78 5.81 27.05
N LYS A 216 -1.56 7.06 26.68
CA LYS A 216 -2.04 8.23 27.45
C LYS A 216 -3.47 8.63 27.16
N ASN A 217 -4.07 8.11 26.07
CA ASN A 217 -5.38 8.53 25.58
C ASN A 217 -6.28 7.31 25.37
N THR A 218 -7.58 7.49 25.53
CA THR A 218 -8.55 6.45 25.14
C THR A 218 -8.58 6.24 23.63
N LEU A 219 -8.38 7.32 22.88
CA LEU A 219 -8.36 7.34 21.41
C LEU A 219 -7.39 8.42 20.93
N THR A 220 -6.58 8.09 19.94
CA THR A 220 -5.72 9.05 19.24
C THR A 220 -6.15 9.14 17.79
N MET A 221 -6.49 10.34 17.34
CA MET A 221 -6.75 10.67 15.94
C MET A 221 -5.41 11.02 15.29
N VAL A 222 -4.94 10.21 14.35
CA VAL A 222 -3.69 10.39 13.62
C VAL A 222 -4.00 10.88 12.21
N ASN A 223 -3.67 12.14 11.94
CA ASN A 223 -3.86 12.78 10.64
C ASN A 223 -2.55 12.73 9.85
N VAL A 224 -2.55 11.98 8.75
CA VAL A 224 -1.41 11.84 7.83
C VAL A 224 -1.57 12.87 6.72
N TRP A 225 -0.60 13.78 6.60
CA TRP A 225 -0.67 14.92 5.70
C TRP A 225 0.68 15.24 5.07
N THR A 226 0.71 16.10 4.06
CA THR A 226 1.93 16.57 3.38
C THR A 226 1.93 18.08 3.23
N THR A 227 3.12 18.68 3.14
CA THR A 227 3.28 20.15 3.06
C THR A 227 2.76 20.74 1.74
N TRP A 228 2.70 19.95 0.69
CA TRP A 228 2.21 20.35 -0.64
C TRP A 228 0.70 20.09 -0.84
N CYS A 229 0.04 19.40 0.10
CA CYS A 229 -1.38 19.06 0.00
C CYS A 229 -2.26 20.26 0.43
N GLY A 230 -2.82 20.98 -0.51
CA GLY A 230 -3.66 22.15 -0.22
C GLY A 230 -4.87 21.86 0.67
N ALA A 231 -5.54 20.71 0.49
CA ALA A 231 -6.66 20.26 1.32
C ALA A 231 -6.23 20.01 2.77
N CYS A 232 -5.03 19.42 2.94
CA CYS A 232 -4.46 19.15 4.26
C CYS A 232 -4.16 20.45 5.01
N VAL A 233 -3.46 21.37 4.37
CA VAL A 233 -3.13 22.68 4.95
C VAL A 233 -4.39 23.45 5.30
N TYR A 234 -5.42 23.38 4.45
CA TYR A 234 -6.71 24.04 4.71
C TYR A 234 -7.43 23.51 5.95
N GLU A 235 -7.29 22.21 6.29
CA GLU A 235 -7.97 21.64 7.46
C GLU A 235 -7.23 21.85 8.80
N LEU A 236 -5.90 22.16 8.80
CA LEU A 236 -5.10 22.31 10.02
C LEU A 236 -5.75 23.19 11.11
N PRO A 237 -6.31 24.40 10.82
CA PRO A 237 -6.99 25.21 11.83
C PRO A 237 -8.24 24.54 12.41
N SER A 238 -8.95 23.75 11.60
CA SER A 238 -10.12 22.97 12.03
C SER A 238 -9.73 21.85 12.98
N LEU A 239 -8.63 21.15 12.68
CA LEU A 239 -8.06 20.10 13.53
C LEU A 239 -7.54 20.69 14.85
N GLN A 240 -6.90 21.85 14.83
CA GLN A 240 -6.51 22.54 16.06
C GLN A 240 -7.72 22.87 16.93
N SER A 241 -8.77 23.43 16.35
CA SER A 241 -10.02 23.72 17.07
C SER A 241 -10.66 22.45 17.64
N LEU A 242 -10.60 21.33 16.92
CA LEU A 242 -11.06 20.02 17.36
C LEU A 242 -10.21 19.54 18.54
N SER A 243 -8.88 19.52 18.40
CA SER A 243 -7.93 19.07 19.42
C SER A 243 -8.18 19.74 20.77
N ALA A 244 -8.34 21.05 20.77
CA ALA A 244 -8.64 21.82 21.99
C ALA A 244 -9.96 21.40 22.67
N ARG A 245 -10.97 20.96 21.91
CA ARG A 245 -12.27 20.52 22.46
C ARG A 245 -12.25 19.09 22.96
N ILE A 246 -11.56 18.19 22.24
CA ILE A 246 -11.61 16.74 22.54
C ILE A 246 -10.59 16.30 23.59
N SER A 247 -9.55 17.09 23.85
CA SER A 247 -8.54 16.78 24.88
C SER A 247 -9.15 16.47 26.26
N LYS A 248 -10.25 17.16 26.60
CA LYS A 248 -11.02 16.91 27.84
C LYS A 248 -11.72 15.56 27.89
N LYS A 249 -11.84 14.87 26.75
CA LYS A 249 -12.45 13.54 26.61
C LYS A 249 -11.41 12.41 26.57
N ASN A 250 -10.17 12.70 26.91
CA ASN A 250 -9.05 11.77 26.80
C ASN A 250 -8.83 11.28 25.35
N VAL A 251 -9.00 12.21 24.39
CA VAL A 251 -8.75 11.99 22.97
C VAL A 251 -7.67 12.97 22.50
N ALA A 252 -6.66 12.50 21.83
CA ALA A 252 -5.59 13.30 21.24
C ALA A 252 -5.74 13.44 19.73
N VAL A 253 -5.15 14.51 19.18
CA VAL A 253 -4.84 14.65 17.74
C VAL A 253 -3.33 14.64 17.58
N VAL A 254 -2.84 13.92 16.58
CA VAL A 254 -1.43 13.85 16.20
C VAL A 254 -1.35 13.96 14.68
N GLY A 255 -0.41 14.75 14.17
CA GLY A 255 -0.11 14.81 12.74
C GLY A 255 1.09 13.92 12.40
N ILE A 256 1.15 13.41 11.17
CA ILE A 256 2.34 12.82 10.57
C ILE A 256 2.59 13.54 9.26
N VAL A 257 3.78 14.14 9.10
CA VAL A 257 4.15 14.94 7.91
C VAL A 257 4.85 14.00 6.93
N MET A 258 4.08 13.41 6.03
CA MET A 258 4.48 12.24 5.25
C MET A 258 5.54 12.51 4.17
N ASP A 259 5.72 13.75 3.76
CA ASP A 259 6.73 14.17 2.76
C ASP A 259 8.10 14.51 3.37
N ILE A 260 8.30 14.35 4.67
CA ILE A 260 9.62 14.44 5.30
C ILE A 260 10.35 13.11 5.07
N GLN A 261 11.51 13.16 4.40
CA GLN A 261 12.26 11.97 3.97
C GLN A 261 13.13 11.38 5.09
N SER A 262 13.62 12.23 5.97
CA SER A 262 14.47 11.82 7.09
C SER A 262 14.52 12.94 8.15
N PRO A 263 15.04 12.65 9.36
CA PRO A 263 15.25 13.68 10.38
C PRO A 263 16.18 14.82 9.95
N GLU A 264 17.00 14.61 8.92
CA GLU A 264 17.94 15.59 8.35
C GLU A 264 17.30 16.45 7.25
N ASP A 265 16.08 16.16 6.79
CA ASP A 265 15.34 16.93 5.80
C ASP A 265 14.90 18.29 6.36
N SER A 266 15.88 19.16 6.55
CA SER A 266 15.69 20.45 7.20
C SER A 266 14.80 21.41 6.40
N GLU A 267 14.67 21.23 5.10
CA GLU A 267 13.85 22.09 4.25
C GLU A 267 12.36 21.77 4.42
N THR A 268 11.97 20.49 4.26
CA THR A 268 10.59 20.07 4.44
C THR A 268 10.12 20.25 5.89
N ILE A 269 10.98 19.94 6.87
CA ILE A 269 10.69 20.20 8.30
C ILE A 269 10.43 21.67 8.55
N ARG A 270 11.25 22.58 8.00
CA ARG A 270 11.03 24.02 8.16
C ARG A 270 9.72 24.48 7.51
N ASN A 271 9.40 23.97 6.32
CA ASN A 271 8.15 24.28 5.64
C ASN A 271 6.94 23.79 6.46
N ALA A 272 6.99 22.54 6.94
CA ALA A 272 5.95 21.99 7.82
C ALA A 272 5.74 22.83 9.08
N LYS A 273 6.83 23.21 9.77
CA LYS A 273 6.77 24.09 10.94
C LYS A 273 6.15 25.45 10.64
N GLN A 274 6.43 26.04 9.47
CA GLN A 274 5.82 27.29 9.06
C GLN A 274 4.32 27.15 8.85
N LEU A 275 3.85 26.11 8.14
CA LEU A 275 2.44 25.83 7.91
C LEU A 275 1.68 25.58 9.23
N ILE A 276 2.29 24.84 10.15
CA ILE A 276 1.79 24.57 11.49
C ILE A 276 1.65 25.87 12.29
N ALA A 277 2.66 26.74 12.24
CA ALA A 277 2.64 28.03 12.93
C ALA A 277 1.58 28.97 12.35
N ASP A 278 1.46 29.03 11.03
CA ASP A 278 0.45 29.87 10.34
C ASP A 278 -0.98 29.41 10.65
N ALA A 279 -1.17 28.13 10.94
CA ALA A 279 -2.46 27.53 11.34
C ALA A 279 -2.69 27.51 12.86
N ASP A 280 -1.76 28.06 13.67
CA ASP A 280 -1.77 28.04 15.15
C ASP A 280 -1.94 26.63 15.75
N VAL A 281 -1.38 25.61 15.09
CA VAL A 281 -1.45 24.20 15.52
C VAL A 281 -0.54 23.97 16.72
N GLN A 282 -1.10 23.36 17.78
CA GLN A 282 -0.42 23.06 19.04
C GLN A 282 -0.30 21.56 19.30
N TYR A 283 -1.00 20.70 18.54
CA TYR A 283 -0.87 19.27 18.67
C TYR A 283 0.42 18.78 18.01
N MET A 284 0.94 17.66 18.51
CA MET A 284 2.20 17.05 18.06
C MET A 284 2.13 16.67 16.58
N ASN A 285 3.22 16.92 15.85
CA ASN A 285 3.43 16.44 14.49
C ASN A 285 4.73 15.65 14.45
N LEU A 286 4.67 14.47 13.82
CA LEU A 286 5.73 13.47 13.77
C LEU A 286 6.41 13.44 12.40
N ILE A 287 7.65 12.98 12.40
CA ILE A 287 8.37 12.56 11.21
C ILE A 287 7.96 11.12 10.90
N PRO A 288 7.77 10.71 9.62
CA PRO A 288 7.48 9.34 9.26
C PRO A 288 8.67 8.42 9.60
N TRP A 289 8.40 7.15 9.82
CA TRP A 289 9.38 6.10 10.12
C TRP A 289 9.36 5.01 9.06
N ASP A 290 10.40 4.19 9.02
CA ASP A 290 10.47 3.07 8.08
C ASP A 290 9.32 2.08 8.30
N GLY A 291 8.64 1.67 7.23
CA GLY A 291 7.49 0.77 7.30
C GLY A 291 6.16 1.43 7.72
N ILE A 292 6.10 2.76 7.81
CA ILE A 292 4.85 3.47 8.16
C ILE A 292 3.70 3.11 7.21
N LEU A 293 3.95 2.97 5.92
CA LEU A 293 2.91 2.66 4.93
C LEU A 293 2.36 1.23 5.07
N ASP A 294 3.12 0.32 5.66
CA ASP A 294 2.64 -1.03 5.98
C ASP A 294 1.66 -1.02 7.17
N MET A 295 1.81 -0.06 8.07
CA MET A 295 0.99 0.09 9.28
C MET A 295 -0.17 1.06 9.07
N LEU A 296 0.09 2.18 8.42
CA LEU A 296 -0.84 3.28 8.15
C LEU A 296 -0.79 3.65 6.66
N PRO A 297 -1.34 2.82 5.78
CA PRO A 297 -1.35 3.07 4.33
C PRO A 297 -2.02 4.40 3.98
N ALA A 298 -1.31 5.35 3.42
CA ALA A 298 -1.82 6.68 3.08
C ALA A 298 -1.48 7.02 1.61
N TYR A 299 -2.38 6.66 0.73
CA TYR A 299 -2.26 6.87 -0.73
C TYR A 299 -3.02 8.10 -1.24
N ALA A 300 -3.81 8.71 -0.37
CA ALA A 300 -4.47 9.99 -0.59
C ALA A 300 -4.26 10.88 0.63
N PHE A 301 -4.17 12.19 0.45
CA PHE A 301 -3.99 13.12 1.56
C PHE A 301 -5.12 14.15 1.61
N PRO A 302 -5.58 14.45 2.83
CA PRO A 302 -5.20 13.82 4.11
C PRO A 302 -5.85 12.43 4.28
N THR A 303 -5.16 11.55 4.99
CA THR A 303 -5.75 10.31 5.53
C THR A 303 -5.71 10.36 7.06
N THR A 304 -6.83 10.04 7.70
CA THR A 304 -6.95 10.11 9.16
C THR A 304 -7.32 8.76 9.75
N TYR A 305 -6.51 8.27 10.66
CA TYR A 305 -6.68 7.05 11.43
C TYR A 305 -7.14 7.33 12.85
N PHE A 306 -7.78 6.34 13.47
CA PHE A 306 -8.18 6.37 14.86
C PHE A 306 -7.57 5.15 15.57
N ILE A 307 -6.79 5.39 16.62
CA ILE A 307 -5.98 4.36 17.29
C ILE A 307 -6.30 4.39 18.78
N ASP A 308 -6.57 3.21 19.37
CA ASP A 308 -6.85 3.07 20.80
C ASP A 308 -5.58 3.11 21.66
N SER A 309 -5.76 3.00 22.99
CA SER A 309 -4.66 3.00 23.97
C SER A 309 -3.70 1.81 23.85
N ASN A 310 -4.08 0.76 23.13
CA ASN A 310 -3.27 -0.44 22.90
C ASN A 310 -2.58 -0.41 21.53
N GLY A 311 -2.67 0.69 20.78
CA GLY A 311 -2.15 0.79 19.42
C GLY A 311 -3.03 0.14 18.35
N GLN A 312 -4.25 -0.27 18.71
CA GLN A 312 -5.16 -0.90 17.75
C GLN A 312 -5.94 0.13 16.96
N LEU A 313 -6.11 -0.11 15.67
CA LEU A 313 -6.95 0.72 14.81
C LEU A 313 -8.44 0.55 15.18
N VAL A 314 -9.15 1.66 15.23
CA VAL A 314 -10.57 1.71 15.59
C VAL A 314 -11.40 2.17 14.40
N GLY A 315 -11.90 1.21 13.64
CA GLY A 315 -12.69 1.42 12.43
C GLY A 315 -11.87 1.91 11.24
N GLU A 316 -12.55 2.22 10.15
CA GLU A 316 -11.93 2.58 8.88
C GLU A 316 -11.27 3.97 8.93
N PRO A 317 -10.19 4.20 8.17
CA PRO A 317 -9.60 5.52 8.01
C PRO A 317 -10.54 6.46 7.23
N VAL A 318 -10.31 7.75 7.37
CA VAL A 318 -10.98 8.80 6.59
C VAL A 318 -10.00 9.37 5.59
N THR A 319 -10.29 9.24 4.30
CA THR A 319 -9.38 9.60 3.19
C THR A 319 -9.72 10.96 2.55
N SER A 320 -10.25 11.90 3.32
CA SER A 320 -10.57 13.24 2.85
C SER A 320 -10.49 14.27 3.97
N ALA A 321 -10.24 15.54 3.61
CA ALA A 321 -10.34 16.65 4.54
C ALA A 321 -11.79 16.84 5.03
N MET A 322 -11.96 16.99 6.34
CA MET A 322 -13.28 17.16 6.95
C MET A 322 -13.35 18.37 7.87
N SER A 323 -14.58 18.80 8.15
CA SER A 323 -14.81 19.78 9.19
C SER A 323 -14.58 19.19 10.59
N SER A 324 -14.22 20.04 11.55
CA SER A 324 -14.06 19.62 12.95
C SER A 324 -15.30 18.96 13.55
N TYR A 325 -16.50 19.32 13.07
CA TYR A 325 -17.77 18.72 13.52
C TYR A 325 -17.96 17.30 12.96
N ALA A 326 -17.56 17.08 11.70
CA ALA A 326 -17.61 15.75 11.10
C ALA A 326 -16.66 14.79 11.82
N TYR A 327 -15.42 15.20 12.07
CA TYR A 327 -14.47 14.41 12.88
C TYR A 327 -14.99 14.16 14.31
N GLU A 328 -15.60 15.15 14.95
CA GLU A 328 -16.17 14.95 16.28
C GLU A 328 -17.30 13.91 16.31
N SER A 329 -18.08 13.79 15.24
CA SER A 329 -19.09 12.74 15.09
C SER A 329 -18.45 11.36 14.98
N ILE A 330 -17.42 11.23 14.15
CA ILE A 330 -16.66 9.98 13.98
C ILE A 330 -15.99 9.57 15.30
N ILE A 331 -15.33 10.51 15.99
CA ILE A 331 -14.73 10.26 17.30
C ILE A 331 -15.74 9.70 18.30
N LYS A 332 -16.95 10.27 18.36
CA LYS A 332 -18.02 9.75 19.24
C LYS A 332 -18.40 8.32 18.89
N GLU A 333 -18.52 8.03 17.60
CA GLU A 333 -18.80 6.66 17.12
C GLU A 333 -17.68 5.68 17.52
N ARG A 334 -16.41 6.03 17.28
CA ARG A 334 -15.27 5.19 17.62
C ARG A 334 -15.14 4.95 19.14
N LEU A 335 -15.37 5.98 19.95
CA LEU A 335 -15.41 5.84 21.41
C LEU A 335 -16.54 4.91 21.88
N ALA A 336 -17.70 4.93 21.21
CA ALA A 336 -18.81 4.03 21.55
C ALA A 336 -18.46 2.55 21.26
N VAL A 337 -17.71 2.29 20.19
CA VAL A 337 -17.22 0.92 19.88
C VAL A 337 -16.29 0.42 20.98
N LEU A 338 -15.35 1.25 21.45
CA LEU A 338 -14.40 0.88 22.52
C LEU A 338 -15.10 0.56 23.84
N VAL A 339 -16.23 1.21 24.15
CA VAL A 339 -17.02 0.94 25.37
C VAL A 339 -17.82 -0.36 25.27
N GLN A 340 -18.23 -0.77 24.08
CA GLN A 340 -19.02 -2.01 23.88
C GLN A 340 -18.14 -3.26 23.77
N GLY A 341 -16.86 -3.12 23.47
CA GLY A 341 -15.89 -4.21 23.33
C GLY A 341 -15.18 -4.61 24.64
N ASN A 342 -15.41 -3.88 25.73
CA ASN A 342 -14.98 -4.19 27.10
C ASN A 342 -16.18 -4.73 27.90
#